data_163715850b9b437fee0011e7def20841
#
_entry.id   163715850b9b437fee0011e7def20841
#
_cell.length_a   1.000
_cell.length_b   1.000
_cell.length_c   1.000
_cell.angle_alpha   90.00
_cell.angle_beta   90.00
_cell.angle_gamma   90.00
#
_symmetry.space_group_name_H-M   'P 1'
#
loop_
_entity.id
_entity.type
_entity.pdbx_description
1 polymer ?
#
loop_
_entity_poly.entity_id
_entity_poly.type
_entity_poly.pdbx_seq_one_letter_code
_entity_poly.pdbx_strand_id
1 'polypeptide(L)'
;MTMLFRRWPSRVMVGSLLVLPVAQVQASGYHFGSQSVAAQGSAHANGAEAADPSTIFYNPAGLARLKGTQVTSGLTVVLPDGDYEDKGSRDVFGNPVSGDAGEFLPDAAAAPNFYFSHEINDQVTVGLGIFTPFGAKLDYKEDWAGRYGIQSASLETVTFNPSIAFRFNEHHSIGFGVSAQYIKSVQRGAADVKGASRQLAGQFVKENQSLTELAASPLGQFAIPLLYGIDVPSEISNCNGQTDDAFVDCVAKNFSDNVQGDGYFRVKGDDWGFGWNIGYMWEPTESTRFGVSYRSNIRHTLEGETKWSFAGVSGSVPSPDTDLSGGIDLGIITLPPADALGQVLDPDNWINPGEFAGSRLHPNSKAKTAIDTPEMLSFNAFHQLNDKVALMADLTFTRHARLDEVRIGIDQVAGYPYFNGVTEGDLSVKQDWKDSYKISLGMNYQYSDDLLLRTGVAYDRSPVSSPQLRHPAFPDADRYWLSFGANYKVTPDTSVDLAYSYVQFSSGKMDYRDGCSPAGWVPGAGGLYQDSGVRCTGNGGNYTGEYETRIHFIGLALNHTF
;
A
#
# COMPACT_ATOMS: atom_id res chain seq x y z
N MET A 1 3.21 71.51 -20.97
CA MET A 1 3.34 70.82 -19.66
C MET A 1 2.78 69.42 -19.85
N THR A 2 3.63 68.52 -20.29
CA THR A 2 3.31 67.21 -20.85
C THR A 2 3.54 66.18 -19.75
N MET A 3 2.48 65.52 -19.26
CA MET A 3 2.60 64.40 -18.32
C MET A 3 2.70 63.11 -19.07
N LEU A 4 3.85 62.42 -18.91
CA LEU A 4 4.20 61.09 -19.38
C LEU A 4 3.50 60.05 -18.46
N PHE A 5 2.55 59.26 -18.99
CA PHE A 5 2.06 58.05 -18.36
C PHE A 5 3.08 56.92 -18.62
N ARG A 6 3.76 56.53 -17.56
CA ARG A 6 4.72 55.41 -17.54
C ARG A 6 3.91 54.10 -17.41
N ARG A 7 3.90 53.27 -18.46
CA ARG A 7 3.38 51.91 -18.43
C ARG A 7 4.24 51.05 -17.49
N TRP A 8 3.64 50.50 -16.48
CA TRP A 8 4.26 49.44 -15.67
C TRP A 8 4.15 48.09 -16.40
N PRO A 9 5.23 47.26 -16.45
CA PRO A 9 5.13 45.91 -16.96
C PRO A 9 4.40 45.04 -15.91
N SER A 10 3.36 44.35 -16.33
CA SER A 10 2.69 43.30 -15.56
C SER A 10 3.70 42.22 -15.21
N ARG A 11 4.13 42.17 -13.97
CA ARG A 11 4.88 41.06 -13.41
C ARG A 11 3.93 39.88 -13.30
N VAL A 12 4.13 38.89 -14.14
CA VAL A 12 3.56 37.54 -13.96
C VAL A 12 4.08 37.02 -12.61
N MET A 13 3.19 36.95 -11.64
CA MET A 13 3.44 36.31 -10.35
C MET A 13 3.43 34.82 -10.61
N VAL A 14 4.62 34.23 -10.82
CA VAL A 14 4.81 32.78 -10.73
C VAL A 14 4.61 32.43 -9.27
N GLY A 15 3.39 32.00 -8.95
CA GLY A 15 3.06 31.46 -7.65
C GLY A 15 3.90 30.22 -7.41
N SER A 16 4.73 30.28 -6.36
CA SER A 16 5.45 29.12 -5.85
C SER A 16 4.44 27.99 -5.57
N LEU A 17 4.41 26.95 -6.40
CA LEU A 17 3.70 25.72 -6.11
C LEU A 17 4.32 25.13 -4.84
N LEU A 18 3.67 25.37 -3.70
CA LEU A 18 3.88 24.62 -2.47
C LEU A 18 3.52 23.16 -2.77
N VAL A 19 4.52 22.32 -2.94
CA VAL A 19 4.36 20.86 -2.95
C VAL A 19 3.95 20.46 -1.52
N LEU A 20 2.66 20.49 -1.25
CA LEU A 20 2.11 19.88 -0.04
C LEU A 20 2.28 18.36 -0.15
N PRO A 21 2.64 17.66 0.93
CA PRO A 21 2.68 16.20 0.91
C PRO A 21 1.28 15.67 0.58
N VAL A 22 1.17 14.98 -0.55
CA VAL A 22 -0.07 14.39 -1.04
C VAL A 22 -0.30 13.10 -0.24
N ALA A 23 -1.18 13.16 0.76
CA ALA A 23 -1.69 11.98 1.41
C ALA A 23 -2.96 11.55 0.65
N GLN A 24 -2.99 10.33 0.12
CA GLN A 24 -4.12 9.83 -0.67
C GLN A 24 -4.77 8.60 -0.05
N VAL A 25 -6.05 8.42 -0.29
CA VAL A 25 -6.88 7.33 0.18
C VAL A 25 -7.33 6.49 -1.01
N GLN A 26 -7.42 5.19 -0.79
CA GLN A 26 -7.60 4.16 -1.81
C GLN A 26 -8.91 4.27 -2.60
N ALA A 27 -8.80 4.03 -3.90
CA ALA A 27 -9.91 3.76 -4.80
C ALA A 27 -9.47 2.69 -5.81
N SER A 28 -10.31 1.70 -6.16
CA SER A 28 -10.00 0.57 -7.04
C SER A 28 -8.58 0.01 -6.85
N GLY A 29 -8.37 -0.74 -5.78
CA GLY A 29 -7.00 -1.08 -5.37
C GLY A 29 -6.25 0.18 -4.90
N TYR A 30 -5.33 0.71 -5.71
CA TYR A 30 -4.60 1.97 -5.47
C TYR A 30 -4.85 3.04 -6.56
N HIS A 31 -5.84 2.82 -7.46
CA HIS A 31 -6.23 3.81 -8.47
C HIS A 31 -7.13 4.90 -7.88
N PHE A 32 -6.76 6.17 -8.07
CA PHE A 32 -7.51 7.34 -7.63
C PHE A 32 -8.18 8.02 -8.84
N GLY A 33 -9.51 7.86 -8.97
CA GLY A 33 -10.28 8.30 -10.14
C GLY A 33 -10.63 9.78 -10.19
N SER A 34 -10.63 10.50 -9.05
CA SER A 34 -11.03 11.92 -8.97
C SER A 34 -9.92 12.87 -9.42
N GLN A 35 -9.63 12.86 -10.73
CA GLN A 35 -8.61 13.69 -11.36
C GLN A 35 -9.14 15.04 -11.85
N SER A 36 -10.45 15.29 -11.69
CA SER A 36 -11.14 16.56 -12.01
C SER A 36 -12.34 16.73 -11.09
N VAL A 37 -12.56 17.96 -10.63
CA VAL A 37 -13.72 18.30 -9.78
C VAL A 37 -15.01 18.23 -10.59
N ALA A 38 -15.00 18.65 -11.85
CA ALA A 38 -16.15 18.52 -12.75
C ALA A 38 -16.54 17.05 -12.94
N ALA A 39 -15.56 16.17 -13.20
CA ALA A 39 -15.76 14.72 -13.32
C ALA A 39 -16.25 14.09 -12.01
N GLN A 40 -15.71 14.51 -10.88
CA GLN A 40 -16.17 14.06 -9.56
C GLN A 40 -17.66 14.32 -9.37
N GLY A 41 -18.17 15.49 -9.78
CA GLY A 41 -19.58 15.84 -9.68
C GLY A 41 -20.54 14.93 -10.45
N SER A 42 -20.05 14.24 -11.50
CA SER A 42 -20.79 13.26 -12.31
C SER A 42 -20.36 11.80 -12.07
N ALA A 43 -19.77 11.50 -10.90
CA ALA A 43 -19.21 10.18 -10.57
C ALA A 43 -18.22 9.64 -11.64
N HIS A 44 -17.49 10.56 -12.31
CA HIS A 44 -16.50 10.32 -13.37
C HIS A 44 -17.08 9.85 -14.71
N ALA A 45 -18.37 10.15 -14.99
CA ALA A 45 -19.01 9.84 -16.28
C ALA A 45 -18.77 10.94 -17.33
N ASN A 46 -17.58 11.53 -17.42
CA ASN A 46 -17.32 12.74 -18.22
C ASN A 46 -16.33 12.56 -19.37
N GLY A 47 -15.90 11.34 -19.67
CA GLY A 47 -14.87 11.09 -20.70
C GLY A 47 -15.24 11.56 -22.10
N ALA A 48 -16.54 11.62 -22.44
CA ALA A 48 -17.06 12.18 -23.70
C ALA A 48 -17.66 13.60 -23.54
N GLU A 49 -17.77 14.15 -22.34
CA GLU A 49 -18.19 15.55 -22.12
C GLU A 49 -17.14 16.52 -22.67
N ALA A 50 -15.89 16.31 -22.30
CA ALA A 50 -14.73 17.10 -22.74
C ALA A 50 -14.97 18.61 -22.63
N ALA A 51 -15.38 19.06 -21.45
CA ALA A 51 -15.76 20.45 -21.18
C ALA A 51 -14.59 21.33 -20.76
N ASP A 52 -13.51 20.75 -20.23
CA ASP A 52 -12.33 21.43 -19.72
C ASP A 52 -11.03 20.63 -19.99
N PRO A 53 -9.83 21.19 -19.77
CA PRO A 53 -8.56 20.54 -20.05
C PRO A 53 -8.29 19.23 -19.28
N SER A 54 -9.07 18.88 -18.26
CA SER A 54 -8.95 17.60 -17.56
C SER A 54 -9.28 16.39 -18.44
N THR A 55 -9.88 16.62 -19.62
CA THR A 55 -10.06 15.60 -20.66
C THR A 55 -8.75 14.90 -21.04
N ILE A 56 -7.57 15.53 -20.82
CA ILE A 56 -6.24 14.90 -20.96
C ILE A 56 -6.17 13.57 -20.19
N PHE A 57 -6.76 13.53 -19.00
CA PHE A 57 -6.79 12.30 -18.21
C PHE A 57 -7.83 11.31 -18.74
N TYR A 58 -9.08 11.73 -18.96
CA TYR A 58 -10.20 10.84 -19.24
C TYR A 58 -10.21 10.35 -20.71
N ASN A 59 -10.06 11.30 -21.66
CA ASN A 59 -9.94 10.99 -23.09
C ASN A 59 -9.20 12.13 -23.81
N PRO A 60 -7.93 11.98 -24.19
CA PRO A 60 -7.13 13.07 -24.78
C PRO A 60 -7.67 13.59 -26.11
N ALA A 61 -8.54 12.83 -26.83
CA ALA A 61 -9.20 13.31 -28.03
C ALA A 61 -10.15 14.49 -27.76
N GLY A 62 -10.65 14.60 -26.51
CA GLY A 62 -11.50 15.71 -26.09
C GLY A 62 -10.81 17.08 -26.13
N LEU A 63 -9.47 17.15 -26.09
CA LEU A 63 -8.74 18.39 -26.30
C LEU A 63 -9.13 19.11 -27.60
N ALA A 64 -9.44 18.36 -28.66
CA ALA A 64 -9.84 18.92 -29.95
C ALA A 64 -11.16 19.73 -29.90
N ARG A 65 -11.93 19.64 -28.81
CA ARG A 65 -13.16 20.41 -28.59
C ARG A 65 -12.92 21.74 -27.90
N LEU A 66 -11.77 21.89 -27.24
CA LEU A 66 -11.46 23.08 -26.43
C LEU A 66 -10.96 24.19 -27.34
N LYS A 67 -11.48 25.40 -27.09
CA LYS A 67 -11.15 26.61 -27.86
C LYS A 67 -10.26 27.53 -27.06
N GLY A 68 -9.38 28.26 -27.76
CA GLY A 68 -8.46 29.23 -27.17
C GLY A 68 -7.43 28.58 -26.23
N THR A 69 -7.08 29.31 -25.19
CA THR A 69 -6.17 28.85 -24.13
C THR A 69 -6.97 28.68 -22.84
N GLN A 70 -6.90 27.50 -22.25
CA GLN A 70 -7.65 27.21 -21.04
C GLN A 70 -6.73 26.64 -19.94
N VAL A 71 -7.05 26.99 -18.70
CA VAL A 71 -6.39 26.47 -17.49
C VAL A 71 -7.45 25.99 -16.51
N THR A 72 -7.24 24.80 -15.96
CA THR A 72 -8.02 24.26 -14.83
C THR A 72 -7.06 23.93 -13.70
N SER A 73 -7.35 24.42 -12.49
CA SER A 73 -6.63 24.06 -11.27
C SER A 73 -7.62 23.63 -10.21
N GLY A 74 -7.46 22.42 -9.70
CA GLY A 74 -8.38 21.82 -8.75
C GLY A 74 -7.68 21.20 -7.55
N LEU A 75 -8.46 21.08 -6.48
CA LEU A 75 -8.09 20.38 -5.26
C LEU A 75 -9.27 19.51 -4.82
N THR A 76 -9.05 18.24 -4.66
CA THR A 76 -10.00 17.33 -4.00
C THR A 76 -9.48 16.97 -2.62
N VAL A 77 -10.26 17.26 -1.58
CA VAL A 77 -10.02 16.80 -0.21
C VAL A 77 -10.79 15.50 -0.02
N VAL A 78 -10.10 14.49 0.47
CA VAL A 78 -10.62 13.16 0.74
C VAL A 78 -10.68 12.98 2.25
N LEU A 79 -11.85 12.66 2.78
CA LEU A 79 -12.12 12.43 4.19
C LEU A 79 -12.59 10.98 4.35
N PRO A 80 -11.69 10.05 4.57
CA PRO A 80 -12.06 8.66 4.77
C PRO A 80 -12.45 8.42 6.22
N ASP A 81 -13.30 7.42 6.41
CA ASP A 81 -13.72 6.89 7.69
C ASP A 81 -13.71 5.36 7.54
N GLY A 82 -12.94 4.68 8.37
CA GLY A 82 -12.74 3.23 8.25
C GLY A 82 -12.47 2.59 9.59
N ASP A 83 -13.27 1.56 9.89
CA ASP A 83 -13.14 0.74 11.08
C ASP A 83 -12.73 -0.68 10.70
N TYR A 84 -11.91 -1.29 11.54
CA TYR A 84 -11.55 -2.70 11.46
C TYR A 84 -11.93 -3.41 12.74
N GLU A 85 -12.66 -4.51 12.62
CA GLU A 85 -13.00 -5.42 13.73
C GLU A 85 -12.21 -6.72 13.59
N ASP A 86 -11.34 -7.03 14.57
CA ASP A 86 -10.64 -8.30 14.61
C ASP A 86 -11.61 -9.46 14.94
N LYS A 87 -11.53 -10.54 14.18
CA LYS A 87 -12.36 -11.75 14.35
C LYS A 87 -11.55 -12.96 14.81
N GLY A 88 -10.38 -12.70 15.40
CA GLY A 88 -9.53 -13.72 15.99
C GLY A 88 -8.27 -14.00 15.21
N SER A 89 -7.53 -12.96 14.87
CA SER A 89 -6.18 -13.04 14.31
C SER A 89 -5.25 -13.85 15.21
N ARG A 90 -4.32 -14.57 14.60
CA ARG A 90 -3.42 -15.49 15.30
C ARG A 90 -2.00 -15.34 14.78
N ASP A 91 -1.02 -15.54 15.68
CA ASP A 91 0.37 -15.67 15.32
C ASP A 91 0.65 -17.01 14.59
N VAL A 92 1.89 -17.20 14.21
CA VAL A 92 2.38 -18.41 13.54
C VAL A 92 2.19 -19.69 14.39
N PHE A 93 2.12 -19.57 15.70
CA PHE A 93 1.90 -20.70 16.63
C PHE A 93 0.42 -20.96 16.93
N GLY A 94 -0.47 -20.17 16.32
CA GLY A 94 -1.91 -20.26 16.55
C GLY A 94 -2.38 -19.55 17.82
N ASN A 95 -1.51 -18.78 18.51
CA ASN A 95 -1.93 -17.98 19.65
C ASN A 95 -2.70 -16.75 19.19
N PRO A 96 -3.72 -16.30 19.93
CA PRO A 96 -4.40 -15.06 19.63
C PRO A 96 -3.44 -13.87 19.66
N VAL A 97 -3.47 -13.03 18.64
CA VAL A 97 -2.83 -11.71 18.63
C VAL A 97 -3.91 -10.71 18.95
N SER A 98 -3.83 -10.10 20.12
CA SER A 98 -4.77 -9.07 20.54
C SER A 98 -4.27 -7.67 20.12
N GLY A 99 -5.21 -6.75 19.99
CA GLY A 99 -4.94 -5.34 19.71
C GLY A 99 -6.01 -4.73 18.81
N ASP A 100 -6.47 -3.55 19.17
CA ASP A 100 -7.46 -2.80 18.39
C ASP A 100 -6.79 -2.05 17.24
N ALA A 101 -7.30 -2.18 16.03
CA ALA A 101 -6.80 -1.44 14.87
C ALA A 101 -6.99 0.07 14.99
N GLY A 102 -8.03 0.52 15.71
CA GLY A 102 -8.47 1.90 15.72
C GLY A 102 -8.86 2.39 14.33
N GLU A 103 -8.83 3.68 14.14
CA GLU A 103 -8.92 4.30 12.81
C GLU A 103 -7.64 3.97 12.04
N PHE A 104 -7.79 3.31 10.90
CA PHE A 104 -6.66 2.87 10.07
C PHE A 104 -6.45 3.73 8.82
N LEU A 105 -7.30 4.72 8.62
CA LEU A 105 -7.22 5.67 7.50
C LEU A 105 -6.79 7.05 8.01
N PRO A 106 -6.14 7.90 7.18
CA PRO A 106 -5.79 9.26 7.58
C PRO A 106 -7.04 10.13 7.76
N ASP A 107 -7.02 11.07 8.68
CA ASP A 107 -8.12 12.03 8.92
C ASP A 107 -8.51 12.77 7.65
N ALA A 108 -7.55 13.11 6.82
CA ALA A 108 -7.75 13.77 5.55
C ALA A 108 -6.59 13.51 4.57
N ALA A 109 -6.93 13.57 3.28
CA ALA A 109 -5.94 13.57 2.20
C ALA A 109 -6.30 14.65 1.18
N ALA A 110 -5.29 15.17 0.46
CA ALA A 110 -5.47 16.19 -0.56
C ALA A 110 -4.91 15.71 -1.90
N ALA A 111 -5.69 15.86 -2.97
CA ALA A 111 -5.31 15.51 -4.34
C ALA A 111 -5.42 16.75 -5.24
N PRO A 112 -4.31 17.49 -5.43
CA PRO A 112 -4.27 18.61 -6.35
C PRO A 112 -4.18 18.11 -7.79
N ASN A 113 -4.76 18.87 -8.71
CA ASN A 113 -4.60 18.68 -10.14
C ASN A 113 -4.44 20.03 -10.86
N PHE A 114 -3.77 19.98 -12.00
CA PHE A 114 -3.57 21.14 -12.86
C PHE A 114 -3.60 20.68 -14.31
N TYR A 115 -4.34 21.44 -15.14
CA TYR A 115 -4.45 21.19 -16.57
C TYR A 115 -4.34 22.48 -17.34
N PHE A 116 -3.70 22.38 -18.50
CA PHE A 116 -3.55 23.46 -19.47
C PHE A 116 -3.88 22.92 -20.86
N SER A 117 -4.57 23.72 -21.68
CA SER A 117 -4.75 23.46 -23.10
C SER A 117 -4.56 24.74 -23.91
N HIS A 118 -4.10 24.58 -25.17
CA HIS A 118 -3.95 25.66 -26.11
C HIS A 118 -4.29 25.19 -27.53
N GLU A 119 -5.26 25.85 -28.12
CA GLU A 119 -5.64 25.65 -29.52
C GLU A 119 -4.60 26.32 -30.43
N ILE A 120 -3.82 25.52 -31.16
CA ILE A 120 -2.83 26.04 -32.13
C ILE A 120 -3.54 26.51 -33.39
N ASN A 121 -4.54 25.75 -33.83
CA ASN A 121 -5.44 26.04 -34.94
C ASN A 121 -6.70 25.14 -34.83
N ASP A 122 -7.66 25.30 -35.73
CA ASP A 122 -8.94 24.56 -35.72
C ASP A 122 -8.81 23.03 -35.72
N GLN A 123 -7.63 22.49 -36.09
CA GLN A 123 -7.37 21.06 -36.17
C GLN A 123 -6.48 20.53 -35.07
N VAL A 124 -5.68 21.38 -34.42
CA VAL A 124 -4.61 20.97 -33.49
C VAL A 124 -4.74 21.69 -32.17
N THR A 125 -4.88 20.94 -31.10
CA THR A 125 -4.84 21.44 -29.71
C THR A 125 -3.78 20.67 -28.94
N VAL A 126 -2.96 21.37 -28.16
CA VAL A 126 -1.96 20.80 -27.26
C VAL A 126 -2.37 21.03 -25.83
N GLY A 127 -1.86 20.19 -24.92
CA GLY A 127 -2.13 20.37 -23.49
C GLY A 127 -1.09 19.73 -22.59
N LEU A 128 -1.21 20.03 -21.30
CA LEU A 128 -0.40 19.46 -20.23
C LEU A 128 -1.32 19.16 -19.03
N GLY A 129 -1.28 17.94 -18.54
CA GLY A 129 -1.90 17.54 -17.28
C GLY A 129 -0.84 17.24 -16.21
N ILE A 130 -1.10 17.70 -14.98
CA ILE A 130 -0.34 17.30 -13.77
C ILE A 130 -1.37 16.77 -12.78
N PHE A 131 -1.27 15.48 -12.44
CA PHE A 131 -2.30 14.80 -11.65
C PHE A 131 -1.73 13.57 -10.94
N THR A 132 -2.53 12.97 -10.05
CA THR A 132 -2.13 11.88 -9.15
C THR A 132 -3.05 10.66 -9.33
N PRO A 133 -2.81 9.82 -10.36
CA PRO A 133 -3.76 8.75 -10.73
C PRO A 133 -3.74 7.55 -9.79
N PHE A 134 -2.68 7.38 -9.01
CA PHE A 134 -2.53 6.27 -8.07
C PHE A 134 -2.07 6.79 -6.72
N GLY A 135 -2.67 6.23 -5.66
CA GLY A 135 -2.30 6.57 -4.30
C GLY A 135 -3.04 5.71 -3.29
N ALA A 136 -2.38 5.46 -2.16
CA ALA A 136 -2.93 4.75 -1.03
C ALA A 136 -2.25 5.23 0.24
N LYS A 137 -2.99 5.31 1.33
CA LYS A 137 -2.42 5.54 2.66
C LYS A 137 -3.28 4.86 3.70
N LEU A 138 -2.62 4.12 4.59
CA LEU A 138 -3.21 3.56 5.79
C LEU A 138 -2.20 3.64 6.93
N ASP A 139 -2.70 3.70 8.16
CA ASP A 139 -1.89 3.84 9.37
C ASP A 139 -2.67 3.23 10.54
N TYR A 140 -2.38 1.98 10.86
CA TYR A 140 -2.97 1.26 11.99
C TYR A 140 -2.27 1.65 13.29
N LYS A 141 -2.91 1.44 14.44
CA LYS A 141 -2.25 1.52 15.74
C LYS A 141 -1.06 0.56 15.83
N GLU A 142 -0.04 0.94 16.56
CA GLU A 142 1.20 0.16 16.66
C GLU A 142 0.97 -1.25 17.25
N ASP A 143 -0.02 -1.39 18.14
CA ASP A 143 -0.36 -2.63 18.87
C ASP A 143 -1.53 -3.41 18.27
N TRP A 144 -2.00 -3.07 17.07
CA TRP A 144 -3.14 -3.76 16.48
C TRP A 144 -2.87 -5.23 16.12
N ALA A 145 -3.93 -6.05 16.03
CA ALA A 145 -3.84 -7.50 15.88
C ALA A 145 -3.10 -7.98 14.60
N GLY A 146 -3.09 -7.18 13.54
CA GLY A 146 -2.41 -7.50 12.28
C GLY A 146 -1.06 -6.80 12.08
N ARG A 147 -0.44 -6.23 13.13
CA ARG A 147 0.79 -5.41 13.05
C ARG A 147 1.98 -6.12 12.42
N TYR A 148 2.05 -7.44 12.53
CA TYR A 148 3.10 -8.23 11.91
C TYR A 148 2.92 -8.39 10.40
N GLY A 149 1.70 -8.19 9.88
CA GLY A 149 1.46 -8.08 8.45
C GLY A 149 1.81 -6.69 7.90
N ILE A 150 1.32 -5.66 8.56
CA ILE A 150 1.59 -4.24 8.22
C ILE A 150 1.12 -3.33 9.36
N GLN A 151 1.79 -2.24 9.63
CA GLN A 151 1.32 -1.16 10.49
C GLN A 151 0.93 0.06 9.68
N SER A 152 1.74 0.46 8.72
CA SER A 152 1.39 1.54 7.82
C SER A 152 1.91 1.31 6.41
N ALA A 153 1.16 1.78 5.43
CA ALA A 153 1.58 1.81 4.05
C ALA A 153 1.18 3.14 3.40
N SER A 154 2.07 3.68 2.58
CA SER A 154 1.73 4.77 1.67
C SER A 154 2.30 4.50 0.29
N LEU A 155 1.52 4.87 -0.73
CA LEU A 155 1.92 4.90 -2.12
C LEU A 155 1.41 6.22 -2.69
N GLU A 156 2.31 6.98 -3.29
CA GLU A 156 2.02 8.30 -3.84
C GLU A 156 2.54 8.38 -5.26
N THR A 157 1.75 8.92 -6.18
CA THR A 157 2.21 9.18 -7.56
C THR A 157 1.94 10.62 -7.97
N VAL A 158 2.80 11.15 -8.85
CA VAL A 158 2.55 12.40 -9.57
C VAL A 158 2.88 12.15 -11.03
N THR A 159 1.96 12.51 -11.92
CA THR A 159 2.11 12.29 -13.36
C THR A 159 2.12 13.62 -14.11
N PHE A 160 3.10 13.81 -14.98
CA PHE A 160 3.16 14.85 -15.98
C PHE A 160 2.76 14.24 -17.33
N ASN A 161 1.71 14.77 -17.97
CA ASN A 161 1.15 14.21 -19.20
C ASN A 161 0.94 15.27 -20.28
N PRO A 162 2.01 15.68 -21.02
CA PRO A 162 1.84 16.44 -22.25
C PRO A 162 1.05 15.63 -23.29
N SER A 163 0.12 16.31 -23.95
CA SER A 163 -0.81 15.70 -24.91
C SER A 163 -1.06 16.59 -26.10
N ILE A 164 -1.43 15.96 -27.22
CA ILE A 164 -1.82 16.62 -28.47
C ILE A 164 -3.08 15.95 -29.00
N ALA A 165 -4.00 16.72 -29.54
CA ALA A 165 -5.17 16.22 -30.26
C ALA A 165 -5.29 16.78 -31.67
N PHE A 166 -5.82 15.97 -32.55
CA PHE A 166 -6.11 16.29 -33.93
C PHE A 166 -7.59 16.12 -34.21
N ARG A 167 -8.21 17.12 -34.77
CA ARG A 167 -9.56 17.09 -35.32
C ARG A 167 -9.47 16.85 -36.84
N PHE A 168 -9.89 15.69 -37.29
CA PHE A 168 -9.87 15.35 -38.73
C PHE A 168 -11.01 16.06 -39.49
N ASN A 169 -12.17 16.16 -38.85
CA ASN A 169 -13.39 16.81 -39.34
C ASN A 169 -14.32 17.09 -38.14
N GLU A 170 -15.54 17.55 -38.40
CA GLU A 170 -16.54 17.85 -37.36
C GLU A 170 -16.96 16.63 -36.54
N HIS A 171 -16.72 15.41 -37.01
CA HIS A 171 -17.20 14.17 -36.42
C HIS A 171 -16.07 13.34 -35.76
N HIS A 172 -14.82 13.58 -36.08
CA HIS A 172 -13.75 12.67 -35.68
C HIS A 172 -12.54 13.40 -35.15
N SER A 173 -12.11 13.02 -33.95
CA SER A 173 -10.85 13.48 -33.36
C SER A 173 -10.07 12.32 -32.72
N ILE A 174 -8.75 12.48 -32.64
CA ILE A 174 -7.83 11.60 -31.96
C ILE A 174 -6.92 12.42 -31.06
N GLY A 175 -6.56 11.86 -29.90
CA GLY A 175 -5.61 12.47 -29.00
C GLY A 175 -4.54 11.48 -28.58
N PHE A 176 -3.33 11.99 -28.35
CA PHE A 176 -2.21 11.20 -27.87
C PHE A 176 -1.48 11.97 -26.78
N GLY A 177 -1.02 11.27 -25.73
CA GLY A 177 -0.20 11.84 -24.65
C GLY A 177 0.90 10.89 -24.23
N VAL A 178 1.97 11.45 -23.68
CA VAL A 178 3.02 10.70 -22.98
C VAL A 178 3.01 11.05 -21.52
N SER A 179 3.32 10.09 -20.67
CA SER A 179 3.31 10.24 -19.22
C SER A 179 4.70 10.03 -18.65
N ALA A 180 5.17 10.98 -17.84
CA ALA A 180 6.28 10.78 -16.92
C ALA A 180 5.69 10.74 -15.51
N GLN A 181 5.78 9.59 -14.83
CA GLN A 181 5.18 9.37 -13.52
C GLN A 181 6.26 9.10 -12.48
N TYR A 182 6.26 9.91 -11.43
CA TYR A 182 7.00 9.64 -10.20
C TYR A 182 6.14 8.79 -9.27
N ILE A 183 6.74 7.80 -8.64
CA ILE A 183 6.12 6.96 -7.61
C ILE A 183 7.01 6.89 -6.39
N LYS A 184 6.40 6.91 -5.20
CA LYS A 184 7.07 6.70 -3.92
C LYS A 184 6.21 5.79 -3.07
N SER A 185 6.85 4.80 -2.44
CA SER A 185 6.21 3.90 -1.47
C SER A 185 6.97 3.87 -0.16
N VAL A 186 6.23 3.84 0.93
CA VAL A 186 6.75 3.62 2.30
C VAL A 186 5.86 2.61 2.98
N GLN A 187 6.47 1.58 3.55
CA GLN A 187 5.79 0.56 4.34
C GLN A 187 6.47 0.41 5.69
N ARG A 188 5.67 0.16 6.73
CA ARG A 188 6.14 -0.14 8.09
C ARG A 188 5.38 -1.34 8.63
N GLY A 189 6.05 -2.14 9.44
CA GLY A 189 5.42 -3.25 10.16
C GLY A 189 6.21 -3.59 11.42
N ALA A 190 5.60 -4.39 12.28
CA ALA A 190 6.28 -4.95 13.43
C ALA A 190 6.95 -6.27 13.05
N ALA A 191 8.04 -6.59 13.73
CA ALA A 191 8.68 -7.90 13.69
C ALA A 191 8.38 -8.63 15.00
N ASP A 192 7.79 -9.81 14.90
CA ASP A 192 7.45 -10.65 16.04
C ASP A 192 8.71 -11.30 16.65
N VAL A 193 9.38 -10.54 17.52
CA VAL A 193 10.60 -11.04 18.20
C VAL A 193 10.23 -12.12 19.22
N LYS A 194 9.07 -12.02 19.89
CA LYS A 194 8.60 -13.03 20.83
C LYS A 194 8.35 -14.37 20.12
N GLY A 195 7.64 -14.38 19.02
CA GLY A 195 7.39 -15.56 18.22
C GLY A 195 8.68 -16.15 17.64
N ALA A 196 9.58 -15.31 17.12
CA ALA A 196 10.89 -15.74 16.64
C ALA A 196 11.73 -16.37 17.76
N SER A 197 11.72 -15.78 18.96
CA SER A 197 12.42 -16.32 20.15
C SER A 197 11.86 -17.69 20.56
N ARG A 198 10.54 -17.86 20.53
CA ARG A 198 9.91 -19.17 20.80
C ARG A 198 10.37 -20.24 19.81
N GLN A 199 10.45 -19.89 18.53
CA GLN A 199 10.89 -20.83 17.50
C GLN A 199 12.36 -21.20 17.68
N LEU A 200 13.24 -20.21 17.93
CA LEU A 200 14.66 -20.45 18.19
C LEU A 200 14.87 -21.32 19.41
N ALA A 201 14.19 -21.01 20.53
CA ALA A 201 14.25 -21.79 21.75
C ALA A 201 13.73 -23.23 21.53
N GLY A 202 12.63 -23.38 20.77
CA GLY A 202 12.10 -24.69 20.44
C GLY A 202 13.06 -25.56 19.62
N GLN A 203 13.74 -24.96 18.63
CA GLN A 203 14.77 -25.68 17.89
C GLN A 203 15.96 -26.07 18.76
N PHE A 204 16.46 -25.11 19.56
CA PHE A 204 17.56 -25.37 20.50
C PHE A 204 17.21 -26.51 21.47
N VAL A 205 16.01 -26.48 22.07
CA VAL A 205 15.57 -27.55 23.00
C VAL A 205 15.45 -28.88 22.29
N LYS A 206 14.95 -28.93 21.07
CA LYS A 206 14.81 -30.14 20.28
C LYS A 206 16.16 -30.77 19.92
N GLU A 207 17.15 -29.96 19.56
CA GLU A 207 18.50 -30.41 19.29
C GLU A 207 19.24 -30.93 20.54
N ASN A 208 18.83 -30.42 21.73
CA ASN A 208 19.44 -30.75 23.02
C ASN A 208 18.45 -31.43 23.98
N GLN A 209 17.44 -32.13 23.48
CA GLN A 209 16.30 -32.62 24.22
C GLN A 209 16.69 -33.47 25.45
N SER A 210 17.59 -34.44 25.30
CA SER A 210 18.00 -35.30 26.41
C SER A 210 18.64 -34.53 27.58
N LEU A 211 19.41 -33.47 27.29
CA LEU A 211 20.01 -32.61 28.30
C LEU A 211 18.97 -31.74 29.01
N THR A 212 18.08 -31.11 28.26
CA THR A 212 17.05 -30.22 28.80
C THR A 212 15.99 -30.98 29.59
N GLU A 213 15.60 -32.18 29.16
CA GLU A 213 14.72 -33.08 29.93
C GLU A 213 15.41 -33.56 31.22
N LEU A 214 16.70 -33.91 31.18
CA LEU A 214 17.47 -34.24 32.38
C LEU A 214 17.47 -33.04 33.34
N ALA A 215 17.77 -31.83 32.85
CA ALA A 215 17.79 -30.63 33.66
C ALA A 215 16.42 -30.34 34.30
N ALA A 216 15.32 -30.57 33.60
CA ALA A 216 13.97 -30.42 34.13
C ALA A 216 13.61 -31.46 35.19
N SER A 217 14.24 -32.64 35.20
CA SER A 217 13.95 -33.72 36.11
C SER A 217 14.34 -33.40 37.56
N PRO A 218 13.72 -34.04 38.60
CA PRO A 218 14.15 -33.86 39.98
C PRO A 218 15.63 -34.21 40.22
N LEU A 219 16.16 -35.19 39.48
CA LEU A 219 17.57 -35.54 39.51
C LEU A 219 18.47 -34.43 38.99
N GLY A 220 18.12 -33.83 37.85
CA GLY A 220 18.88 -32.75 37.25
C GLY A 220 18.81 -31.47 38.09
N GLN A 221 17.65 -31.12 38.62
CA GLN A 221 17.47 -29.99 39.54
C GLN A 221 18.28 -30.12 40.82
N PHE A 222 18.60 -31.34 41.26
CA PHE A 222 19.50 -31.59 42.37
C PHE A 222 20.96 -31.66 41.97
N ALA A 223 21.27 -32.41 40.90
CA ALA A 223 22.64 -32.75 40.50
C ALA A 223 23.37 -31.59 39.81
N ILE A 224 22.68 -30.81 38.99
CA ILE A 224 23.32 -29.70 38.24
C ILE A 224 23.82 -28.61 39.17
N PRO A 225 23.06 -28.07 40.14
CA PRO A 225 23.58 -27.12 41.10
C PRO A 225 24.73 -27.68 41.95
N LEU A 226 24.63 -28.96 42.31
CA LEU A 226 25.66 -29.61 43.11
C LEU A 226 26.99 -29.81 42.36
N LEU A 227 26.95 -30.18 41.08
CA LEU A 227 28.11 -30.49 40.27
C LEU A 227 28.72 -29.27 39.59
N TYR A 228 27.90 -28.34 39.18
CA TYR A 228 28.30 -27.19 38.36
C TYR A 228 28.10 -25.85 39.06
N GLY A 229 27.37 -25.79 40.18
CA GLY A 229 27.07 -24.53 40.88
C GLY A 229 26.09 -23.62 40.11
N ILE A 230 25.32 -24.18 39.19
CA ILE A 230 24.36 -23.47 38.30
C ILE A 230 22.96 -23.96 38.63
N ASP A 231 22.05 -23.04 38.97
CA ASP A 231 20.64 -23.38 39.19
C ASP A 231 19.93 -23.66 37.84
N VAL A 232 19.01 -24.61 37.85
CA VAL A 232 18.19 -24.88 36.66
C VAL A 232 17.07 -23.83 36.57
N PRO A 233 17.00 -23.03 35.49
CA PRO A 233 16.02 -21.96 35.36
C PRO A 233 14.56 -22.50 35.39
N SER A 234 13.65 -21.66 35.86
CA SER A 234 12.23 -21.98 35.94
C SER A 234 11.61 -22.28 34.57
N GLU A 235 12.13 -21.69 33.53
CA GLU A 235 11.73 -21.90 32.12
C GLU A 235 11.87 -23.36 31.70
N ILE A 236 12.83 -24.08 32.26
CA ILE A 236 13.08 -25.51 32.00
C ILE A 236 12.43 -26.36 33.10
N SER A 237 12.67 -26.03 34.38
CA SER A 237 12.25 -26.86 35.52
C SER A 237 10.73 -27.00 35.65
N ASN A 238 9.97 -25.96 35.27
CA ASN A 238 8.50 -25.97 35.27
C ASN A 238 7.90 -26.93 34.22
N CYS A 239 8.68 -27.41 33.27
CA CYS A 239 8.24 -28.37 32.26
C CYS A 239 8.49 -29.85 32.66
N ASN A 240 8.91 -30.10 33.90
CA ASN A 240 9.12 -31.43 34.42
C ASN A 240 7.83 -32.30 34.32
N GLY A 241 8.00 -33.54 33.85
CA GLY A 241 6.90 -34.47 33.64
C GLY A 241 6.21 -34.37 32.27
N GLN A 242 6.62 -33.42 31.44
CA GLN A 242 6.27 -33.43 30.02
C GLN A 242 7.37 -34.15 29.21
N THR A 243 7.01 -34.68 28.06
CA THR A 243 7.93 -35.44 27.18
C THR A 243 7.74 -35.03 25.74
N ASP A 244 8.74 -35.30 24.93
CA ASP A 244 8.77 -35.10 23.47
C ASP A 244 8.38 -33.67 23.05
N ASP A 245 7.53 -33.52 22.05
CA ASP A 245 7.11 -32.24 21.51
C ASP A 245 6.40 -31.34 22.55
N ALA A 246 5.70 -31.94 23.52
CA ALA A 246 5.05 -31.19 24.60
C ALA A 246 6.07 -30.54 25.54
N PHE A 247 7.18 -31.21 25.82
CA PHE A 247 8.29 -30.64 26.59
C PHE A 247 8.96 -29.50 25.82
N VAL A 248 9.29 -29.72 24.54
CA VAL A 248 9.90 -28.71 23.68
C VAL A 248 9.01 -27.45 23.62
N ASP A 249 7.72 -27.61 23.41
CA ASP A 249 6.79 -26.48 23.32
C ASP A 249 6.66 -25.74 24.66
N CYS A 250 6.63 -26.45 25.77
CA CYS A 250 6.60 -25.86 27.12
C CYS A 250 7.83 -24.96 27.37
N VAL A 251 9.03 -25.50 27.17
CA VAL A 251 10.28 -24.77 27.40
C VAL A 251 10.40 -23.58 26.45
N ALA A 252 10.12 -23.79 25.16
CA ALA A 252 10.15 -22.74 24.16
C ALA A 252 9.17 -21.59 24.49
N LYS A 253 7.97 -21.95 24.97
CA LYS A 253 6.99 -20.97 25.42
C LYS A 253 7.50 -20.18 26.63
N ASN A 254 8.03 -20.87 27.66
CA ASN A 254 8.52 -20.21 28.87
C ASN A 254 9.66 -19.22 28.55
N PHE A 255 10.60 -19.59 27.67
CA PHE A 255 11.65 -18.67 27.22
C PHE A 255 11.06 -17.46 26.49
N SER A 256 10.13 -17.69 25.56
CA SER A 256 9.52 -16.57 24.80
C SER A 256 8.64 -15.66 25.66
N ASP A 257 8.08 -16.14 26.78
CA ASP A 257 7.26 -15.33 27.66
C ASP A 257 8.09 -14.29 28.43
N ASN A 258 9.41 -14.46 28.53
CA ASN A 258 10.33 -13.45 29.08
C ASN A 258 10.60 -12.31 28.09
N VAL A 259 10.30 -12.50 26.81
CA VAL A 259 10.53 -11.49 25.77
C VAL A 259 9.36 -10.53 25.71
N GLN A 260 9.64 -9.24 25.77
CA GLN A 260 8.68 -8.14 25.69
C GLN A 260 9.05 -7.19 24.56
N GLY A 261 8.03 -6.58 23.95
CA GLY A 261 8.17 -5.63 22.87
C GLY A 261 8.34 -6.29 21.49
N ASP A 262 8.10 -5.49 20.46
CA ASP A 262 8.24 -5.87 19.07
C ASP A 262 9.45 -5.17 18.44
N GLY A 263 10.02 -5.78 17.42
CA GLY A 263 10.88 -5.08 16.48
C GLY A 263 10.04 -4.32 15.46
N TYR A 264 10.65 -3.39 14.74
CA TYR A 264 9.99 -2.61 13.69
C TYR A 264 10.85 -2.56 12.45
N PHE A 265 10.20 -2.62 11.30
CA PHE A 265 10.85 -2.38 10.02
C PHE A 265 10.20 -1.24 9.25
N ARG A 266 10.98 -0.60 8.40
CA ARG A 266 10.53 0.38 7.43
C ARG A 266 11.22 0.12 6.11
N VAL A 267 10.40 -0.06 5.05
CA VAL A 267 10.88 -0.13 3.66
C VAL A 267 10.42 1.15 2.95
N LYS A 268 11.34 1.79 2.24
CA LYS A 268 11.07 3.00 1.45
C LYS A 268 11.76 2.87 0.11
N GLY A 269 11.08 3.28 -0.97
CA GLY A 269 11.66 3.38 -2.30
C GLY A 269 10.87 4.33 -3.18
N ASP A 270 11.50 4.80 -4.25
CA ASP A 270 10.90 5.67 -5.25
C ASP A 270 11.48 5.40 -6.64
N ASP A 271 10.75 5.87 -7.69
CA ASP A 271 11.15 5.69 -9.08
C ASP A 271 10.43 6.65 -10.02
N TRP A 272 10.98 6.80 -11.23
CA TRP A 272 10.34 7.45 -12.38
C TRP A 272 10.06 6.43 -13.48
N GLY A 273 8.79 6.34 -13.89
CA GLY A 273 8.37 5.49 -14.99
C GLY A 273 7.74 6.31 -16.14
N PHE A 274 7.64 5.68 -17.32
CA PHE A 274 7.10 6.31 -18.51
C PHE A 274 5.98 5.47 -19.11
N GLY A 275 4.96 6.17 -19.61
CA GLY A 275 3.82 5.57 -20.28
C GLY A 275 3.24 6.48 -21.34
N TRP A 276 2.11 6.08 -21.90
CA TRP A 276 1.41 6.83 -22.92
C TRP A 276 -0.09 6.61 -22.81
N ASN A 277 -0.85 7.50 -23.43
CA ASN A 277 -2.30 7.37 -23.58
C ASN A 277 -2.74 7.84 -24.96
N ILE A 278 -3.81 7.21 -25.44
CA ILE A 278 -4.45 7.54 -26.72
C ILE A 278 -5.95 7.57 -26.53
N GLY A 279 -6.61 8.45 -27.24
CA GLY A 279 -8.06 8.54 -27.26
C GLY A 279 -8.60 8.81 -28.64
N TYR A 280 -9.82 8.39 -28.86
CA TYR A 280 -10.60 8.68 -30.05
C TYR A 280 -11.99 9.14 -29.63
N MET A 281 -12.53 10.13 -30.35
CA MET A 281 -13.89 10.63 -30.15
C MET A 281 -14.61 10.70 -31.48
N TRP A 282 -15.84 10.19 -31.47
CA TRP A 282 -16.78 10.23 -32.57
C TRP A 282 -18.02 11.04 -32.18
N GLU A 283 -18.31 12.07 -32.95
CA GLU A 283 -19.43 13.00 -32.78
C GLU A 283 -20.42 12.83 -33.95
N PRO A 284 -21.29 11.80 -33.93
CA PRO A 284 -22.23 11.55 -35.02
C PRO A 284 -23.22 12.71 -35.24
N THR A 285 -23.51 13.47 -34.18
CA THR A 285 -24.32 14.69 -34.17
C THR A 285 -23.74 15.69 -33.18
N GLU A 286 -24.16 16.94 -33.26
CA GLU A 286 -23.78 17.97 -32.27
C GLU A 286 -24.18 17.60 -30.84
N SER A 287 -25.27 16.83 -30.68
CA SER A 287 -25.82 16.42 -29.38
C SER A 287 -25.26 15.11 -28.84
N THR A 288 -24.58 14.30 -29.66
CA THR A 288 -24.16 12.93 -29.26
C THR A 288 -22.70 12.70 -29.55
N ARG A 289 -21.98 12.17 -28.55
CA ARG A 289 -20.57 11.82 -28.64
C ARG A 289 -20.29 10.47 -28.00
N PHE A 290 -19.40 9.73 -28.63
CA PHE A 290 -18.84 8.50 -28.13
C PHE A 290 -17.32 8.60 -28.10
N GLY A 291 -16.71 8.09 -27.06
CA GLY A 291 -15.27 8.07 -26.90
C GLY A 291 -14.75 6.70 -26.55
N VAL A 292 -13.52 6.43 -26.96
CA VAL A 292 -12.72 5.33 -26.44
C VAL A 292 -11.35 5.85 -26.11
N SER A 293 -10.82 5.47 -24.96
CA SER A 293 -9.47 5.87 -24.54
C SER A 293 -8.74 4.69 -23.91
N TYR A 294 -7.43 4.65 -24.14
CA TYR A 294 -6.52 3.68 -23.56
C TYR A 294 -5.36 4.41 -22.90
N ARG A 295 -5.02 4.02 -21.68
CA ARG A 295 -3.83 4.43 -20.95
C ARG A 295 -2.97 3.21 -20.66
N SER A 296 -1.69 3.27 -21.07
CA SER A 296 -0.75 2.16 -20.88
C SER A 296 -0.44 1.94 -19.40
N ASN A 297 -0.01 0.74 -19.07
CA ASN A 297 0.69 0.51 -17.80
C ASN A 297 2.00 1.31 -17.76
N ILE A 298 2.46 1.60 -16.56
CA ILE A 298 3.79 2.16 -16.31
C ILE A 298 4.50 1.20 -15.35
N ARG A 299 5.67 0.71 -15.78
CA ARG A 299 6.53 -0.13 -14.94
C ARG A 299 7.42 0.75 -14.11
N HIS A 300 7.47 0.46 -12.83
CA HIS A 300 8.35 1.09 -11.86
C HIS A 300 9.25 0.06 -11.21
N THR A 301 10.49 0.45 -10.96
CA THR A 301 11.44 -0.32 -10.18
C THR A 301 11.89 0.56 -9.02
N LEU A 302 11.15 0.49 -7.91
CA LEU A 302 11.44 1.29 -6.74
C LEU A 302 12.75 0.85 -6.13
N GLU A 303 13.71 1.76 -6.07
CA GLU A 303 14.98 1.57 -5.38
C GLU A 303 14.99 2.37 -4.08
N GLY A 304 15.50 1.76 -3.00
CA GLY A 304 15.46 2.41 -1.70
C GLY A 304 16.19 1.65 -0.61
N GLU A 305 15.65 1.69 0.59
CA GLU A 305 16.28 1.14 1.78
C GLU A 305 15.29 0.43 2.70
N THR A 306 15.77 -0.59 3.41
CA THR A 306 15.14 -1.15 4.59
C THR A 306 15.86 -0.67 5.84
N LYS A 307 15.10 -0.35 6.88
CA LYS A 307 15.61 -0.03 8.22
C LYS A 307 14.89 -0.87 9.25
N TRP A 308 15.66 -1.37 10.21
CA TRP A 308 15.18 -2.17 11.31
C TRP A 308 15.48 -1.48 12.64
N SER A 309 14.62 -1.67 13.61
CA SER A 309 14.80 -1.18 14.97
C SER A 309 14.26 -2.21 15.97
N PHE A 310 15.06 -2.57 16.95
CA PHE A 310 14.71 -3.49 18.02
C PHE A 310 14.88 -2.83 19.40
N ALA A 311 14.96 -1.51 19.44
CA ALA A 311 15.24 -0.74 20.66
C ALA A 311 14.20 -0.93 21.79
N GLY A 312 12.96 -1.34 21.42
CA GLY A 312 11.89 -1.61 22.39
C GLY A 312 11.84 -3.06 22.90
N VAL A 313 12.71 -3.94 22.41
CA VAL A 313 12.74 -5.34 22.79
C VAL A 313 13.55 -5.53 24.06
N SER A 314 12.97 -6.24 25.03
CA SER A 314 13.62 -6.58 26.31
C SER A 314 13.41 -8.07 26.64
N GLY A 315 14.10 -8.54 27.67
CA GLY A 315 14.14 -9.93 28.05
C GLY A 315 15.40 -10.62 27.53
N SER A 316 15.54 -11.89 27.86
CA SER A 316 16.70 -12.68 27.48
C SER A 316 16.33 -14.14 27.20
N VAL A 317 17.08 -14.76 26.29
CA VAL A 317 16.96 -16.17 25.91
C VAL A 317 18.35 -16.77 25.72
N PRO A 318 18.51 -18.12 25.83
CA PRO A 318 19.77 -18.76 25.50
C PRO A 318 20.26 -18.42 24.09
N SER A 319 21.57 -18.23 23.93
CA SER A 319 22.15 -17.92 22.63
C SER A 319 22.02 -19.12 21.67
N PRO A 320 21.52 -18.93 20.45
CA PRO A 320 21.50 -20.00 19.44
C PRO A 320 22.91 -20.41 18.96
N ASP A 321 23.94 -19.59 19.23
CA ASP A 321 25.35 -19.87 18.92
C ASP A 321 26.03 -20.76 19.96
N THR A 322 25.30 -21.25 20.99
CA THR A 322 25.87 -22.06 22.06
C THR A 322 26.28 -23.42 21.56
N ASP A 323 27.57 -23.71 21.59
CA ASP A 323 28.13 -25.03 21.22
C ASP A 323 28.16 -25.94 22.46
N LEU A 324 27.30 -26.95 22.48
CA LEU A 324 27.22 -27.97 23.52
C LEU A 324 28.07 -29.23 23.19
N SER A 325 28.87 -29.20 22.14
CA SER A 325 29.72 -30.31 21.74
C SER A 325 30.96 -30.47 22.66
N GLY A 326 31.56 -31.63 22.65
CA GLY A 326 32.83 -31.87 23.37
C GLY A 326 32.73 -32.16 24.85
N GLY A 327 31.56 -32.54 25.35
CA GLY A 327 31.34 -32.88 26.75
C GLY A 327 31.80 -34.28 27.18
N ILE A 328 31.51 -34.64 28.44
CA ILE A 328 31.85 -35.94 29.02
C ILE A 328 30.75 -36.94 28.66
N ASP A 329 31.10 -37.98 27.93
CA ASP A 329 30.20 -39.09 27.61
C ASP A 329 30.09 -40.03 28.82
N LEU A 330 28.88 -40.11 29.37
CA LEU A 330 28.54 -41.02 30.48
C LEU A 330 27.88 -42.31 29.99
N GLY A 331 27.87 -42.57 28.66
CA GLY A 331 27.33 -43.76 28.05
C GLY A 331 25.80 -43.76 27.87
N ILE A 332 25.10 -42.97 28.63
CA ILE A 332 23.61 -42.75 28.52
C ILE A 332 23.32 -41.34 28.01
N ILE A 333 24.15 -40.38 28.38
CA ILE A 333 24.06 -38.99 28.03
C ILE A 333 25.47 -38.37 27.98
N THR A 334 25.68 -37.43 27.08
CA THR A 334 26.87 -36.58 27.04
C THR A 334 26.58 -35.30 27.80
N LEU A 335 27.30 -35.07 28.90
CA LEU A 335 27.21 -33.80 29.64
C LEU A 335 28.12 -32.77 28.98
N PRO A 336 27.62 -31.60 28.57
CA PRO A 336 28.43 -30.55 27.97
C PRO A 336 29.44 -29.97 28.97
N PRO A 337 30.48 -29.26 28.52
CA PRO A 337 31.40 -28.51 29.39
C PRO A 337 30.63 -27.54 30.31
N ALA A 338 31.17 -27.26 31.50
CA ALA A 338 30.50 -26.40 32.50
C ALA A 338 30.21 -24.98 31.99
N ASP A 339 31.13 -24.43 31.18
CA ASP A 339 30.99 -23.13 30.55
C ASP A 339 29.87 -23.11 29.48
N ALA A 340 29.76 -24.18 28.68
CA ALA A 340 28.67 -24.33 27.73
C ALA A 340 27.31 -24.57 28.42
N LEU A 341 27.29 -25.38 29.48
CA LEU A 341 26.12 -25.60 30.29
C LEU A 341 25.65 -24.30 30.96
N GLY A 342 26.58 -23.45 31.43
CA GLY A 342 26.32 -22.14 32.00
C GLY A 342 25.66 -21.18 30.98
N GLN A 343 26.03 -21.23 29.70
CA GLN A 343 25.39 -20.40 28.67
C GLN A 343 23.91 -20.73 28.47
N VAL A 344 23.50 -21.97 28.77
CA VAL A 344 22.12 -22.43 28.63
C VAL A 344 21.29 -22.23 29.89
N LEU A 345 21.86 -22.57 31.05
CA LEU A 345 21.14 -22.66 32.32
C LEU A 345 21.28 -21.41 33.17
N ASP A 346 22.29 -20.57 32.97
CA ASP A 346 22.49 -19.36 33.72
C ASP A 346 21.89 -18.15 32.99
N PRO A 347 20.79 -17.53 33.51
CA PRO A 347 20.15 -16.38 32.87
C PRO A 347 21.05 -15.17 32.65
N ASP A 348 22.14 -15.03 33.47
CA ASP A 348 23.09 -13.92 33.33
C ASP A 348 23.92 -14.04 32.01
N ASN A 349 23.98 -15.22 31.42
CA ASN A 349 24.65 -15.48 30.14
C ASN A 349 23.70 -15.41 28.94
N TRP A 350 22.41 -15.19 29.13
CA TRP A 350 21.44 -15.11 28.05
C TRP A 350 21.55 -13.79 27.28
N ILE A 351 21.15 -13.83 26.03
CA ILE A 351 21.23 -12.68 25.14
C ILE A 351 19.87 -11.97 25.03
N ASN A 352 19.90 -10.67 24.78
CA ASN A 352 18.71 -9.94 24.37
C ASN A 352 18.38 -10.31 22.90
N PRO A 353 17.19 -10.87 22.64
CA PRO A 353 16.82 -11.31 21.28
C PRO A 353 16.69 -10.14 20.30
N GLY A 354 16.39 -8.92 20.75
CA GLY A 354 16.36 -7.72 19.93
C GLY A 354 17.76 -7.29 19.49
N GLU A 355 18.74 -7.32 20.39
CA GLU A 355 20.14 -7.03 20.06
C GLU A 355 20.69 -8.08 19.10
N PHE A 356 20.39 -9.37 19.32
CA PHE A 356 20.75 -10.45 18.42
C PHE A 356 20.13 -10.26 17.03
N ALA A 357 18.82 -9.99 16.96
CA ALA A 357 18.14 -9.74 15.70
C ALA A 357 18.75 -8.54 14.95
N GLY A 358 18.99 -7.45 15.63
CA GLY A 358 19.57 -6.23 15.05
C GLY A 358 21.01 -6.36 14.60
N SER A 359 21.82 -7.20 15.28
CA SER A 359 23.25 -7.37 14.96
C SER A 359 23.57 -8.56 14.06
N ARG A 360 22.66 -9.54 13.93
CA ARG A 360 22.93 -10.81 13.24
C ARG A 360 21.96 -11.15 12.11
N LEU A 361 20.67 -10.74 12.23
CA LEU A 361 19.61 -11.22 11.35
C LEU A 361 19.07 -10.13 10.40
N HIS A 362 18.95 -8.90 10.86
CA HIS A 362 18.21 -7.85 10.16
C HIS A 362 19.05 -6.58 9.95
N PRO A 363 19.96 -6.57 8.97
CA PRO A 363 20.74 -5.38 8.66
C PRO A 363 19.90 -4.30 8.01
N ASN A 364 20.23 -3.04 8.28
CA ASN A 364 19.79 -1.97 7.39
C ASN A 364 20.47 -2.17 6.04
N SER A 365 19.68 -2.16 4.97
CA SER A 365 20.16 -2.54 3.65
C SER A 365 19.45 -1.76 2.55
N LYS A 366 19.98 -1.84 1.33
CA LYS A 366 19.24 -1.40 0.15
C LYS A 366 18.17 -2.44 -0.18
N ALA A 367 17.05 -1.94 -0.71
CA ALA A 367 15.94 -2.76 -1.16
C ALA A 367 15.46 -2.31 -2.54
N LYS A 368 14.94 -3.26 -3.30
CA LYS A 368 14.41 -3.05 -4.63
C LYS A 368 13.10 -3.82 -4.81
N THR A 369 12.10 -3.18 -5.41
CA THR A 369 10.81 -3.82 -5.71
C THR A 369 10.25 -3.31 -7.03
N ALA A 370 9.62 -4.20 -7.81
CA ALA A 370 8.94 -3.84 -9.04
C ALA A 370 7.43 -3.68 -8.78
N ILE A 371 6.85 -2.58 -9.25
CA ILE A 371 5.41 -2.32 -9.21
C ILE A 371 4.97 -1.80 -10.58
N ASP A 372 3.95 -2.42 -11.17
CA ASP A 372 3.33 -1.96 -12.41
C ASP A 372 2.03 -1.23 -12.08
N THR A 373 1.91 0.06 -12.47
CA THR A 373 0.59 0.70 -12.47
C THR A 373 -0.23 0.13 -13.64
N PRO A 374 -1.54 -0.18 -13.44
CA PRO A 374 -2.32 -0.92 -14.42
C PRO A 374 -2.66 -0.06 -15.65
N GLU A 375 -2.81 -0.73 -16.81
CA GLU A 375 -3.44 -0.13 -17.97
C GLU A 375 -4.95 -0.02 -17.78
N MET A 376 -5.55 0.95 -18.48
CA MET A 376 -6.97 1.23 -18.47
C MET A 376 -7.52 1.38 -19.89
N LEU A 377 -8.70 0.79 -20.14
CA LEU A 377 -9.49 0.97 -21.34
C LEU A 377 -10.86 1.52 -20.97
N SER A 378 -11.22 2.68 -21.51
CA SER A 378 -12.49 3.35 -21.19
C SER A 378 -13.33 3.56 -22.45
N PHE A 379 -14.64 3.36 -22.29
CA PHE A 379 -15.66 3.68 -23.27
C PHE A 379 -16.55 4.76 -22.68
N ASN A 380 -16.78 5.82 -23.44
CA ASN A 380 -17.45 7.02 -22.97
C ASN A 380 -18.63 7.36 -23.87
N ALA A 381 -19.70 7.88 -23.31
CA ALA A 381 -20.85 8.38 -24.04
C ALA A 381 -21.37 9.68 -23.43
N PHE A 382 -21.79 10.61 -24.28
CA PHE A 382 -22.45 11.85 -23.92
C PHE A 382 -23.62 12.08 -24.88
N HIS A 383 -24.76 12.47 -24.34
CA HIS A 383 -25.92 12.85 -25.14
C HIS A 383 -26.64 14.05 -24.52
N GLN A 384 -26.71 15.15 -25.29
CA GLN A 384 -27.53 16.32 -24.95
C GLN A 384 -28.98 16.00 -25.29
N LEU A 385 -29.79 15.71 -24.26
CA LEU A 385 -31.20 15.32 -24.42
C LEU A 385 -32.07 16.48 -24.86
N ASN A 386 -31.79 17.68 -24.32
CA ASN A 386 -32.41 18.96 -24.65
C ASN A 386 -31.51 20.10 -24.16
N ASP A 387 -31.96 21.37 -24.33
CA ASP A 387 -31.16 22.57 -23.98
C ASP A 387 -30.66 22.60 -22.52
N LYS A 388 -31.34 21.86 -21.63
CA LYS A 388 -31.03 21.87 -20.19
C LYS A 388 -30.41 20.59 -19.66
N VAL A 389 -30.60 19.45 -20.31
CA VAL A 389 -30.23 18.14 -19.77
C VAL A 389 -29.29 17.42 -20.70
N ALA A 390 -28.14 17.01 -20.16
CA ALA A 390 -27.24 16.08 -20.80
C ALA A 390 -27.06 14.81 -19.94
N LEU A 391 -26.96 13.67 -20.60
CA LEU A 391 -26.72 12.37 -19.99
C LEU A 391 -25.34 11.87 -20.39
N MET A 392 -24.67 11.18 -19.45
CA MET A 392 -23.31 10.67 -19.63
C MET A 392 -23.20 9.26 -19.08
N ALA A 393 -22.35 8.47 -19.71
CA ALA A 393 -22.03 7.12 -19.25
C ALA A 393 -20.56 6.79 -19.56
N ASP A 394 -19.86 6.20 -18.61
CA ASP A 394 -18.50 5.72 -18.77
C ASP A 394 -18.38 4.28 -18.25
N LEU A 395 -17.63 3.46 -18.99
CA LEU A 395 -17.24 2.11 -18.61
C LEU A 395 -15.73 2.01 -18.72
N THR A 396 -15.05 1.84 -17.60
CA THR A 396 -13.59 1.71 -17.54
C THR A 396 -13.21 0.32 -17.07
N PHE A 397 -12.39 -0.38 -17.84
CA PHE A 397 -11.71 -1.62 -17.46
C PHE A 397 -10.29 -1.31 -17.03
N THR A 398 -9.90 -1.85 -15.86
CA THR A 398 -8.55 -1.69 -15.31
C THR A 398 -7.91 -3.06 -15.11
N ARG A 399 -6.72 -3.26 -15.70
CA ARG A 399 -6.01 -4.53 -15.64
C ARG A 399 -5.18 -4.66 -14.38
N HIS A 400 -5.85 -4.79 -13.25
CA HIS A 400 -5.23 -4.96 -11.94
C HIS A 400 -4.55 -6.33 -11.76
N ALA A 401 -4.85 -7.32 -12.58
CA ALA A 401 -4.19 -8.63 -12.60
C ALA A 401 -2.67 -8.54 -12.88
N ARG A 402 -2.14 -7.36 -13.23
CA ARG A 402 -0.69 -7.11 -13.26
C ARG A 402 -0.05 -7.14 -11.88
N LEU A 403 -0.80 -6.84 -10.83
CA LEU A 403 -0.36 -7.00 -9.46
C LEU A 403 -0.69 -8.42 -8.98
N ASP A 404 -0.03 -9.40 -9.59
CA ASP A 404 -0.11 -10.81 -9.20
C ASP A 404 0.74 -11.06 -7.95
N GLU A 405 1.92 -10.49 -7.92
CA GLU A 405 2.91 -10.69 -6.88
C GLU A 405 3.79 -9.44 -6.70
N VAL A 406 4.04 -9.06 -5.46
CA VAL A 406 5.04 -8.04 -5.12
C VAL A 406 6.34 -8.74 -4.75
N ARG A 407 7.40 -8.50 -5.51
CA ARG A 407 8.72 -9.10 -5.30
C ARG A 407 9.68 -8.08 -4.73
N ILE A 408 10.39 -8.47 -3.68
CA ILE A 408 11.33 -7.60 -2.98
C ILE A 408 12.71 -8.25 -3.01
N GLY A 409 13.71 -7.51 -3.46
CA GLY A 409 15.12 -7.84 -3.33
C GLY A 409 15.74 -7.01 -2.21
N ILE A 410 16.64 -7.61 -1.45
CA ILE A 410 17.40 -6.96 -0.37
C ILE A 410 18.88 -7.28 -0.54
N ASP A 411 19.72 -6.25 -0.59
CA ASP A 411 21.17 -6.43 -0.80
C ASP A 411 21.83 -7.10 0.40
N GLN A 412 22.83 -7.94 0.12
CA GLN A 412 23.69 -8.53 1.13
C GLN A 412 24.47 -7.46 1.89
N VAL A 413 24.60 -7.64 3.20
CA VAL A 413 25.37 -6.75 4.07
C VAL A 413 26.50 -7.52 4.75
N ALA A 414 27.72 -7.05 4.60
CA ALA A 414 28.88 -7.65 5.23
C ALA A 414 28.80 -7.55 6.76
N GLY A 415 29.24 -8.62 7.46
CA GLY A 415 29.24 -8.66 8.93
C GLY A 415 27.95 -9.23 9.56
N TYR A 416 26.98 -9.62 8.74
CA TYR A 416 25.76 -10.30 9.20
C TYR A 416 25.80 -11.79 8.85
N PRO A 417 26.26 -12.67 9.77
CA PRO A 417 26.56 -14.07 9.46
C PRO A 417 25.32 -14.89 9.05
N TYR A 418 24.14 -14.48 9.48
CA TYR A 418 22.89 -15.17 9.18
C TYR A 418 22.08 -14.49 8.07
N PHE A 419 22.60 -13.41 7.47
CA PHE A 419 21.94 -12.70 6.38
C PHE A 419 22.79 -12.77 5.11
N ASN A 420 22.35 -13.54 4.16
CA ASN A 420 23.04 -13.73 2.88
C ASN A 420 22.58 -12.77 1.76
N GLY A 421 21.72 -11.79 2.09
CA GLY A 421 21.00 -11.02 1.08
C GLY A 421 19.90 -11.87 0.41
N VAL A 422 19.04 -11.23 -0.35
CA VAL A 422 17.99 -11.88 -1.15
C VAL A 422 17.94 -11.24 -2.52
N THR A 423 17.87 -12.04 -3.56
CA THR A 423 17.71 -11.54 -4.92
C THR A 423 16.25 -11.15 -5.16
N GLU A 424 16.01 -10.28 -6.15
CA GLU A 424 14.67 -9.97 -6.60
C GLU A 424 13.91 -11.27 -6.96
N GLY A 425 12.78 -11.52 -6.30
CA GLY A 425 11.96 -12.73 -6.45
C GLY A 425 12.15 -13.78 -5.36
N ASP A 426 13.17 -13.66 -4.50
CA ASP A 426 13.34 -14.56 -3.36
C ASP A 426 12.35 -14.24 -2.23
N LEU A 427 11.94 -12.96 -2.11
CA LEU A 427 10.86 -12.52 -1.24
C LEU A 427 9.67 -12.13 -2.10
N SER A 428 8.55 -12.78 -1.87
CA SER A 428 7.35 -12.48 -2.62
C SER A 428 6.10 -12.47 -1.74
N VAL A 429 5.25 -11.47 -1.99
CA VAL A 429 3.91 -11.37 -1.38
C VAL A 429 2.89 -11.54 -2.49
N LYS A 430 2.20 -12.68 -2.48
CA LYS A 430 1.20 -13.00 -3.48
C LYS A 430 -0.03 -12.12 -3.28
N GLN A 431 -0.47 -11.43 -4.34
CA GLN A 431 -1.66 -10.59 -4.35
C GLN A 431 -2.80 -11.23 -5.16
N ASP A 432 -2.47 -11.88 -6.29
CA ASP A 432 -3.40 -12.58 -7.19
C ASP A 432 -4.65 -11.74 -7.52
N TRP A 433 -4.45 -10.44 -7.74
CA TRP A 433 -5.53 -9.49 -8.06
C TRP A 433 -6.17 -9.84 -9.39
N LYS A 434 -7.44 -9.49 -9.53
CA LYS A 434 -8.21 -9.71 -10.77
C LYS A 434 -8.47 -8.37 -11.46
N ASP A 435 -8.68 -8.44 -12.77
CA ASP A 435 -9.11 -7.28 -13.53
C ASP A 435 -10.45 -6.75 -12.99
N SER A 436 -10.57 -5.44 -12.94
CA SER A 436 -11.74 -4.76 -12.41
C SER A 436 -12.39 -3.86 -13.46
N TYR A 437 -13.60 -3.39 -13.16
CA TYR A 437 -14.30 -2.44 -13.99
C TYR A 437 -15.06 -1.43 -13.11
N LYS A 438 -15.24 -0.24 -13.66
CA LYS A 438 -16.09 0.81 -13.11
C LYS A 438 -17.14 1.21 -14.14
N ILE A 439 -18.40 1.27 -13.72
CA ILE A 439 -19.52 1.79 -14.52
C ILE A 439 -19.98 3.06 -13.84
N SER A 440 -20.05 4.15 -14.60
CA SER A 440 -20.49 5.47 -14.13
C SER A 440 -21.64 5.99 -15.00
N LEU A 441 -22.65 6.57 -14.37
CA LEU A 441 -23.74 7.27 -15.02
C LEU A 441 -23.82 8.67 -14.45
N GLY A 442 -23.89 9.67 -15.31
CA GLY A 442 -23.93 11.08 -14.94
C GLY A 442 -25.01 11.87 -15.65
N MET A 443 -25.38 12.97 -15.07
CA MET A 443 -26.32 13.91 -15.63
C MET A 443 -25.86 15.35 -15.33
N ASN A 444 -25.93 16.19 -16.34
CA ASN A 444 -25.81 17.64 -16.21
C ASN A 444 -27.19 18.28 -16.38
N TYR A 445 -27.46 19.30 -15.56
CA TYR A 445 -28.66 20.11 -15.63
C TYR A 445 -28.33 21.61 -15.66
N GLN A 446 -28.54 22.28 -16.79
CA GLN A 446 -28.38 23.72 -16.93
C GLN A 446 -29.50 24.43 -16.21
N TYR A 447 -29.25 24.86 -14.98
CA TYR A 447 -30.27 25.54 -14.15
C TYR A 447 -30.51 26.96 -14.64
N SER A 448 -29.43 27.71 -14.93
CA SER A 448 -29.47 29.06 -15.52
C SER A 448 -28.27 29.21 -16.47
N ASP A 449 -28.12 30.34 -17.13
CA ASP A 449 -26.99 30.61 -18.05
C ASP A 449 -25.64 30.54 -17.34
N ASP A 450 -25.59 30.80 -16.03
CA ASP A 450 -24.37 30.83 -15.23
C ASP A 450 -24.22 29.61 -14.31
N LEU A 451 -25.25 28.78 -14.11
CA LEU A 451 -25.20 27.66 -13.16
C LEU A 451 -25.55 26.33 -13.83
N LEU A 452 -24.55 25.44 -13.88
CA LEU A 452 -24.68 24.06 -14.27
C LEU A 452 -24.63 23.17 -13.02
N LEU A 453 -25.61 22.30 -12.82
CA LEU A 453 -25.65 21.29 -11.77
C LEU A 453 -25.25 19.93 -12.35
N ARG A 454 -24.56 19.13 -11.56
CA ARG A 454 -24.10 17.79 -11.93
C ARG A 454 -24.56 16.77 -10.89
N THR A 455 -24.88 15.58 -11.31
CA THR A 455 -25.07 14.43 -10.42
C THR A 455 -24.59 13.15 -11.10
N GLY A 456 -24.26 12.16 -10.31
CA GLY A 456 -23.85 10.86 -10.87
C GLY A 456 -23.81 9.75 -9.83
N VAL A 457 -23.87 8.54 -10.34
CA VAL A 457 -23.70 7.30 -9.58
C VAL A 457 -22.69 6.41 -10.26
N ALA A 458 -21.94 5.63 -9.48
CA ALA A 458 -21.06 4.62 -10.07
C ALA A 458 -20.98 3.37 -9.19
N TYR A 459 -20.70 2.26 -9.84
CA TYR A 459 -20.25 1.02 -9.23
C TYR A 459 -18.82 0.74 -9.69
N ASP A 460 -17.95 0.45 -8.73
CA ASP A 460 -16.53 0.23 -8.94
C ASP A 460 -16.12 -1.08 -8.26
N ARG A 461 -15.79 -2.09 -9.06
CA ARG A 461 -15.47 -3.43 -8.59
C ARG A 461 -14.06 -3.50 -8.03
N SER A 462 -13.92 -4.12 -6.86
CA SER A 462 -12.62 -4.42 -6.25
C SER A 462 -11.82 -5.44 -7.06
N PRO A 463 -10.50 -5.28 -7.20
CA PRO A 463 -9.62 -6.30 -7.74
C PRO A 463 -9.37 -7.47 -6.77
N VAL A 464 -9.62 -7.29 -5.47
CA VAL A 464 -9.43 -8.32 -4.45
C VAL A 464 -10.60 -9.29 -4.48
N SER A 465 -10.36 -10.51 -4.95
CA SER A 465 -11.41 -11.46 -5.30
C SER A 465 -11.90 -12.34 -4.14
N SER A 466 -11.16 -12.39 -3.02
CA SER A 466 -11.56 -13.22 -1.87
C SER A 466 -11.00 -12.70 -0.55
N PRO A 467 -11.60 -13.09 0.59
CA PRO A 467 -11.07 -12.77 1.92
C PRO A 467 -9.64 -13.25 2.15
N GLN A 468 -9.23 -14.36 1.53
CA GLN A 468 -7.91 -14.97 1.67
C GLN A 468 -6.82 -14.19 0.92
N LEU A 469 -7.21 -13.35 -0.04
CA LEU A 469 -6.32 -12.48 -0.82
C LEU A 469 -6.37 -11.01 -0.38
N ARG A 470 -7.19 -10.70 0.63
CA ARG A 470 -7.27 -9.34 1.18
C ARG A 470 -6.16 -9.11 2.19
N HIS A 471 -5.02 -8.65 1.68
CA HIS A 471 -3.88 -8.26 2.53
C HIS A 471 -4.21 -7.00 3.33
N PRO A 472 -3.81 -6.91 4.61
CA PRO A 472 -4.09 -5.72 5.42
C PRO A 472 -3.48 -4.41 4.89
N ALA A 473 -2.46 -4.47 4.03
CA ALA A 473 -1.95 -3.30 3.32
C ALA A 473 -2.89 -2.78 2.21
N PHE A 474 -3.88 -3.59 1.79
CA PHE A 474 -4.84 -3.26 0.74
C PHE A 474 -6.23 -3.80 1.09
N PRO A 475 -6.91 -3.23 2.11
CA PRO A 475 -8.23 -3.69 2.59
C PRO A 475 -9.34 -3.23 1.64
N ASP A 476 -9.22 -3.56 0.35
CA ASP A 476 -10.12 -3.11 -0.70
C ASP A 476 -11.39 -3.95 -0.81
N ALA A 477 -12.51 -3.30 -1.21
CA ALA A 477 -13.81 -3.91 -1.44
C ALA A 477 -14.58 -3.15 -2.53
N ASP A 478 -15.68 -3.71 -3.04
CA ASP A 478 -16.53 -3.06 -4.04
C ASP A 478 -17.07 -1.73 -3.53
N ARG A 479 -17.23 -0.73 -4.41
CA ARG A 479 -17.61 0.65 -4.04
C ARG A 479 -18.82 1.13 -4.81
N TYR A 480 -19.66 1.86 -4.09
CA TYR A 480 -20.83 2.54 -4.61
C TYR A 480 -20.66 4.05 -4.44
N TRP A 481 -20.75 4.78 -5.53
CA TRP A 481 -20.56 6.23 -5.57
C TRP A 481 -21.88 6.95 -5.73
N LEU A 482 -22.05 8.02 -4.98
CA LEU A 482 -23.11 9.03 -5.17
C LEU A 482 -22.45 10.40 -5.19
N SER A 483 -22.62 11.14 -6.28
CA SER A 483 -21.91 12.39 -6.53
C SER A 483 -22.85 13.52 -6.88
N PHE A 484 -22.48 14.71 -6.46
CA PHE A 484 -23.14 15.98 -6.80
C PHE A 484 -22.07 17.02 -7.13
N GLY A 485 -22.39 17.94 -8.05
CA GLY A 485 -21.49 19.02 -8.41
C GLY A 485 -22.24 20.24 -8.93
N ALA A 486 -21.53 21.34 -8.97
CA ALA A 486 -21.99 22.59 -9.56
C ALA A 486 -20.83 23.31 -10.23
N ASN A 487 -21.07 23.87 -11.42
CA ASN A 487 -20.17 24.82 -12.06
C ASN A 487 -20.88 26.17 -12.11
N TYR A 488 -20.23 27.20 -11.58
CA TYR A 488 -20.72 28.57 -11.57
C TYR A 488 -19.81 29.51 -12.36
N LYS A 489 -20.35 30.15 -13.38
CA LYS A 489 -19.66 31.19 -14.15
C LYS A 489 -19.57 32.47 -13.34
N VAL A 490 -18.39 32.84 -12.88
CA VAL A 490 -18.12 34.07 -12.14
C VAL A 490 -17.98 35.27 -13.10
N THR A 491 -17.39 35.00 -14.26
CA THR A 491 -17.27 35.93 -15.40
C THR A 491 -17.47 35.12 -16.70
N PRO A 492 -17.59 35.75 -17.87
CA PRO A 492 -17.66 35.00 -19.14
C PRO A 492 -16.52 34.02 -19.34
N ASP A 493 -15.32 34.33 -18.83
CA ASP A 493 -14.08 33.59 -19.05
C ASP A 493 -13.63 32.78 -17.81
N THR A 494 -14.33 32.90 -16.67
CA THR A 494 -13.93 32.25 -15.42
C THR A 494 -15.09 31.54 -14.76
N SER A 495 -14.91 30.26 -14.44
CA SER A 495 -15.89 29.49 -13.65
C SER A 495 -15.24 28.74 -12.50
N VAL A 496 -16.06 28.39 -11.52
CA VAL A 496 -15.69 27.60 -10.34
C VAL A 496 -16.51 26.33 -10.32
N ASP A 497 -15.84 25.19 -10.17
CA ASP A 497 -16.48 23.91 -9.89
C ASP A 497 -16.42 23.59 -8.40
N LEU A 498 -17.56 23.12 -7.88
CA LEU A 498 -17.70 22.50 -6.57
C LEU A 498 -18.22 21.09 -6.76
N ALA A 499 -17.70 20.12 -6.04
CA ALA A 499 -18.20 18.76 -6.06
C ALA A 499 -18.15 18.11 -4.68
N TYR A 500 -19.10 17.23 -4.45
CA TYR A 500 -19.15 16.34 -3.30
C TYR A 500 -19.47 14.93 -3.77
N SER A 501 -18.75 13.94 -3.25
CA SER A 501 -19.06 12.54 -3.48
C SER A 501 -19.04 11.77 -2.17
N TYR A 502 -20.03 10.90 -2.00
CA TYR A 502 -20.08 9.88 -0.97
C TYR A 502 -19.77 8.53 -1.58
N VAL A 503 -18.85 7.79 -0.97
CA VAL A 503 -18.45 6.46 -1.41
C VAL A 503 -18.63 5.48 -0.27
N GLN A 504 -19.49 4.49 -0.49
CA GLN A 504 -19.69 3.37 0.42
C GLN A 504 -18.99 2.13 -0.12
N PHE A 505 -18.15 1.52 0.70
CA PHE A 505 -17.58 0.19 0.40
C PHE A 505 -18.54 -0.90 0.85
N SER A 506 -18.53 -2.02 0.13
CA SER A 506 -19.09 -3.27 0.68
C SER A 506 -18.22 -3.76 1.83
N SER A 507 -18.77 -4.65 2.70
CA SER A 507 -18.00 -5.23 3.80
C SER A 507 -16.73 -5.94 3.29
N GLY A 508 -15.58 -5.55 3.84
CA GLY A 508 -14.27 -6.08 3.49
C GLY A 508 -13.84 -7.21 4.41
N LYS A 509 -14.41 -8.42 4.26
CA LYS A 509 -13.99 -9.60 5.07
C LYS A 509 -12.57 -10.01 4.73
N MET A 510 -11.73 -10.21 5.76
CA MET A 510 -10.36 -10.68 5.67
C MET A 510 -10.20 -12.02 6.37
N ASP A 511 -9.56 -12.97 5.72
CA ASP A 511 -9.07 -14.25 6.26
C ASP A 511 -7.73 -14.54 5.59
N TYR A 512 -6.83 -13.56 5.69
CA TYR A 512 -5.53 -13.58 5.02
C TYR A 512 -4.57 -14.45 5.82
N ARG A 513 -3.97 -15.40 5.13
CA ARG A 513 -2.86 -16.20 5.66
C ARG A 513 -1.59 -15.79 4.95
N ASP A 514 -0.57 -15.52 5.73
CA ASP A 514 0.73 -15.18 5.23
C ASP A 514 1.36 -16.40 4.59
N GLY A 515 0.92 -17.34 4.04
CA GLY A 515 1.48 -18.47 3.28
C GLY A 515 2.81 -19.05 3.76
N CYS A 516 3.39 -18.47 4.79
CA CYS A 516 4.65 -18.88 5.41
C CYS A 516 4.39 -19.92 6.49
N SER A 517 5.08 -21.06 6.43
CA SER A 517 4.95 -22.13 7.42
C SER A 517 6.10 -22.09 8.42
N PRO A 518 5.84 -22.27 9.73
CA PRO A 518 6.90 -22.44 10.73
C PRO A 518 7.84 -23.60 10.41
N ALA A 519 7.34 -24.65 9.76
CA ALA A 519 8.14 -25.79 9.34
C ALA A 519 9.15 -25.47 8.23
N GLY A 520 8.97 -24.34 7.55
CA GLY A 520 9.89 -23.87 6.50
C GLY A 520 10.93 -22.86 6.97
N TRP A 521 10.93 -22.49 8.25
CA TRP A 521 11.91 -21.56 8.78
C TRP A 521 13.32 -22.16 8.82
N VAL A 522 14.26 -21.51 8.14
CA VAL A 522 15.68 -21.95 8.10
C VAL A 522 16.49 -20.92 8.88
N PRO A 523 17.10 -21.29 10.02
CA PRO A 523 18.06 -20.43 10.69
C PRO A 523 19.20 -20.04 9.74
N GLY A 524 19.55 -18.77 9.71
CA GLY A 524 20.60 -18.26 8.82
C GLY A 524 20.12 -17.74 7.46
N ALA A 525 18.84 -17.88 7.12
CA ALA A 525 18.26 -17.27 5.91
C ALA A 525 17.56 -15.93 6.20
N GLY A 526 18.04 -15.17 7.19
CA GLY A 526 17.52 -13.84 7.51
C GLY A 526 16.11 -13.82 8.16
N GLY A 527 15.72 -14.88 8.87
CA GLY A 527 14.39 -14.97 9.49
C GLY A 527 13.27 -15.21 8.47
N LEU A 528 13.61 -15.67 7.27
CA LEU A 528 12.66 -15.91 6.20
C LEU A 528 12.13 -17.34 6.27
N TYR A 529 10.82 -17.46 6.15
CA TYR A 529 10.16 -18.74 6.01
C TYR A 529 10.32 -19.26 4.58
N GLN A 530 10.47 -20.56 4.46
CA GLN A 530 10.50 -21.22 3.17
C GLN A 530 9.37 -22.26 3.14
N ASP A 531 8.27 -21.94 2.48
CA ASP A 531 7.21 -22.90 2.18
C ASP A 531 7.31 -23.29 0.70
N SER A 532 7.34 -24.60 0.43
CA SER A 532 7.34 -25.17 -0.94
C SER A 532 8.41 -24.59 -1.87
N GLY A 533 9.54 -24.12 -1.34
CA GLY A 533 10.62 -23.50 -2.11
C GLY A 533 10.45 -22.00 -2.34
N VAL A 534 9.43 -21.39 -1.78
CA VAL A 534 9.19 -19.93 -1.81
C VAL A 534 9.65 -19.32 -0.49
N ARG A 535 10.51 -18.31 -0.54
CA ARG A 535 10.87 -17.52 0.63
C ARG A 535 9.78 -16.47 0.88
N CYS A 536 9.28 -16.43 2.11
CA CYS A 536 8.28 -15.46 2.51
C CYS A 536 8.87 -14.34 3.36
N THR A 537 8.31 -13.13 3.26
CA THR A 537 8.65 -12.00 4.14
C THR A 537 7.86 -12.01 5.44
N GLY A 538 6.81 -12.80 5.52
CA GLY A 538 5.89 -12.80 6.63
C GLY A 538 6.30 -13.71 7.77
N ASN A 539 5.51 -13.67 8.82
CA ASN A 539 5.71 -14.46 10.04
C ASN A 539 4.78 -15.67 10.14
N GLY A 540 4.02 -15.99 9.07
CA GLY A 540 3.04 -17.09 9.06
C GLY A 540 1.76 -16.81 9.83
N GLY A 541 1.52 -15.57 10.22
CA GLY A 541 0.31 -15.17 10.94
C GLY A 541 -0.96 -15.30 10.11
N ASN A 542 -2.08 -15.50 10.76
CA ASN A 542 -3.40 -15.49 10.15
C ASN A 542 -4.18 -14.25 10.63
N TYR A 543 -4.55 -13.38 9.70
CA TYR A 543 -5.27 -12.13 9.98
C TYR A 543 -6.72 -12.29 9.57
N THR A 544 -7.62 -12.32 10.58
CA THR A 544 -9.05 -12.54 10.38
C THR A 544 -9.83 -11.36 10.93
N GLY A 545 -10.61 -10.71 10.08
CA GLY A 545 -11.38 -9.53 10.49
C GLY A 545 -12.31 -9.01 9.42
N GLU A 546 -12.89 -7.86 9.69
CA GLU A 546 -13.82 -7.20 8.79
C GLU A 546 -13.55 -5.69 8.76
N TYR A 547 -13.49 -5.13 7.54
CA TYR A 547 -13.35 -3.71 7.29
C TYR A 547 -14.69 -3.10 6.91
N GLU A 548 -15.05 -2.01 7.55
CA GLU A 548 -16.11 -1.10 7.13
C GLU A 548 -15.48 0.23 6.72
N THR A 549 -15.72 0.68 5.48
CA THR A 549 -15.10 1.88 4.94
C THR A 549 -16.12 2.74 4.23
N ARG A 550 -16.06 4.04 4.46
CA ARG A 550 -16.79 5.09 3.75
C ARG A 550 -15.87 6.28 3.52
N ILE A 551 -16.07 6.98 2.42
CA ILE A 551 -15.22 8.11 2.05
C ILE A 551 -16.08 9.27 1.57
N HIS A 552 -15.75 10.49 2.04
CA HIS A 552 -16.31 11.73 1.52
C HIS A 552 -15.24 12.46 0.70
N PHE A 553 -15.61 12.92 -0.48
CA PHE A 553 -14.75 13.73 -1.34
C PHE A 553 -15.36 15.12 -1.46
N ILE A 554 -14.56 16.15 -1.26
CA ILE A 554 -14.96 17.55 -1.45
C ILE A 554 -13.98 18.17 -2.43
N GLY A 555 -14.47 18.62 -3.58
CA GLY A 555 -13.68 19.19 -4.65
C GLY A 555 -13.97 20.66 -4.88
N LEU A 556 -12.92 21.45 -5.14
CA LEU A 556 -12.98 22.82 -5.61
C LEU A 556 -12.02 22.99 -6.78
N ALA A 557 -12.49 23.59 -7.90
CA ALA A 557 -11.62 23.93 -9.02
C ALA A 557 -11.96 25.29 -9.60
N LEU A 558 -10.94 25.93 -10.17
CA LEU A 558 -11.01 27.15 -10.94
C LEU A 558 -10.70 26.84 -12.40
N ASN A 559 -11.57 27.29 -13.31
CA ASN A 559 -11.37 27.22 -14.75
C ASN A 559 -11.28 28.65 -15.31
N HIS A 560 -10.32 28.87 -16.22
CA HIS A 560 -10.16 30.16 -16.89
C HIS A 560 -9.81 29.97 -18.36
N THR A 561 -10.48 30.71 -19.21
CA THR A 561 -10.23 30.79 -20.67
C THR A 561 -9.63 32.17 -20.98
N PHE A 562 -8.50 32.21 -21.73
CA PHE A 562 -7.81 33.44 -22.10
C PHE A 562 -8.20 33.90 -23.49
#